data_56cfbfd7cbb842963e151156819568ea
#
_entry.id   56cfbfd7cbb842963e151156819568ea
#
_cell.length_a   1.000
_cell.length_b   1.000
_cell.length_c   1.000
_cell.angle_alpha   90.00
_cell.angle_beta   90.00
_cell.angle_gamma   90.00
#
_symmetry.space_group_name_H-M   'P 1'
#
loop_
_entity.id
_entity.type
_entity.pdbx_description
1 polymer ?
#
loop_
_entity_poly.entity_id
_entity_poly.type
_entity_poly.pdbx_seq_one_letter_code
_entity_poly.pdbx_strand_id
1 'polypeptide(L)'
;MEIDIKKFTNAIHDCESIKMSGKVTQVIGLVIECKGPHVSIGELCYVCSRFENVEPIPAEVVGFREGNVLLMPIGEMEGIGPGCEVISAQRVLKVKVGPQLLGRVLDGLGEPMDGKGPLLCKEEYPLQAAPPPPLERPRIKDSLYVGVRAIDGLIT
;
A
#
# COMPACT_ATOMS: atom_id res chain seq x y z
N MET A 1 33.82 26.47 -2.67
CA MET A 1 32.91 25.31 -2.60
C MET A 1 31.68 25.79 -1.85
N GLU A 2 30.63 26.12 -2.56
CA GLU A 2 29.37 26.59 -1.95
C GLU A 2 28.59 25.38 -1.46
N ILE A 3 28.34 25.31 -0.18
CA ILE A 3 27.57 24.19 0.41
C ILE A 3 26.10 24.51 0.18
N ASP A 4 25.42 23.67 -0.60
CA ASP A 4 23.98 23.81 -0.86
C ASP A 4 23.17 23.40 0.38
N ILE A 5 22.95 24.39 1.28
CA ILE A 5 22.20 24.22 2.52
C ILE A 5 20.76 23.77 2.24
N LYS A 6 20.15 24.16 1.10
CA LYS A 6 18.77 23.75 0.76
C LYS A 6 18.65 22.26 0.58
N LYS A 7 19.66 21.59 0.03
CA LYS A 7 19.68 20.12 -0.11
C LYS A 7 19.62 19.42 1.25
N PHE A 8 20.35 19.92 2.25
CA PHE A 8 20.35 19.37 3.60
C PHE A 8 19.05 19.68 4.33
N THR A 9 18.50 20.87 4.17
CA THR A 9 17.21 21.25 4.78
C THR A 9 16.09 20.38 4.24
N ASN A 10 16.03 20.12 2.92
CA ASN A 10 15.03 19.21 2.32
C ASN A 10 15.21 17.77 2.83
N ALA A 11 16.44 17.28 2.90
CA ALA A 11 16.71 15.94 3.43
C ALA A 11 16.30 15.77 4.90
N ILE A 12 16.41 16.84 5.71
CA ILE A 12 15.94 16.84 7.11
C ILE A 12 14.40 16.88 7.17
N HIS A 13 13.74 17.64 6.30
CA HIS A 13 12.29 17.68 6.21
C HIS A 13 11.68 16.36 5.76
N ASP A 14 12.36 15.63 4.87
CA ASP A 14 11.94 14.33 4.35
C ASP A 14 12.34 13.18 5.29
N CYS A 15 13.09 13.45 6.35
CA CYS A 15 13.50 12.44 7.31
C CYS A 15 12.43 12.25 8.39
N GLU A 16 11.76 11.10 8.37
CA GLU A 16 10.89 10.67 9.46
C GLU A 16 11.72 10.33 10.69
N SER A 17 11.89 11.29 11.57
CA SER A 17 12.74 11.17 12.78
C SER A 17 12.12 10.28 13.86
N ILE A 18 10.82 10.04 13.83
CA ILE A 18 10.07 9.20 14.79
C ILE A 18 9.38 8.08 14.03
N LYS A 19 9.85 6.84 14.21
CA LYS A 19 9.19 5.65 13.72
C LYS A 19 8.23 5.13 14.79
N MET A 20 6.97 5.01 14.44
CA MET A 20 5.99 4.34 15.28
C MET A 20 6.07 2.85 15.00
N SER A 21 6.56 2.09 15.96
CA SER A 21 6.73 0.65 15.83
C SER A 21 5.97 -0.14 16.88
N GLY A 22 5.69 -1.39 16.57
CA GLY A 22 5.09 -2.40 17.43
C GLY A 22 5.76 -3.74 17.25
N LYS A 23 5.21 -4.76 17.89
CA LYS A 23 5.72 -6.14 17.77
C LYS A 23 4.59 -7.12 17.50
N VAL A 24 4.84 -8.04 16.60
CA VAL A 24 3.94 -9.18 16.34
C VAL A 24 3.80 -10.00 17.61
N THR A 25 2.57 -10.25 18.03
CA THR A 25 2.23 -11.13 19.17
C THR A 25 1.93 -12.54 18.71
N GLN A 26 1.15 -12.67 17.64
CA GLN A 26 0.82 -13.97 17.04
C GLN A 26 0.39 -13.81 15.57
N VAL A 27 0.38 -14.93 14.86
CA VAL A 27 -0.12 -15.04 13.49
C VAL A 27 -1.21 -16.11 13.48
N ILE A 28 -2.39 -15.76 12.97
CA ILE A 28 -3.56 -16.66 12.91
C ILE A 28 -4.06 -16.70 11.46
N GLY A 29 -3.77 -17.79 10.77
CA GLY A 29 -4.08 -17.88 9.33
C GLY A 29 -3.41 -16.78 8.54
N LEU A 30 -4.19 -15.91 7.92
CA LEU A 30 -3.71 -14.78 7.11
C LEU A 30 -3.68 -13.45 7.90
N VAL A 31 -3.95 -13.47 9.21
CA VAL A 31 -3.99 -12.26 10.04
C VAL A 31 -2.82 -12.26 11.01
N ILE A 32 -2.12 -11.14 11.05
CA ILE A 32 -1.04 -10.88 11.99
C ILE A 32 -1.60 -10.01 13.11
N GLU A 33 -1.51 -10.47 14.35
CA GLU A 33 -1.80 -9.65 15.52
C GLU A 33 -0.51 -9.01 16.04
N CYS A 34 -0.53 -7.72 16.31
CA CYS A 34 0.60 -7.02 16.89
C CYS A 34 0.18 -6.03 17.99
N LYS A 35 1.08 -5.79 18.92
CA LYS A 35 0.92 -4.80 19.96
C LYS A 35 1.58 -3.49 19.53
N GLY A 36 0.77 -2.44 19.30
CA GLY A 36 1.22 -1.22 18.60
C GLY A 36 1.53 -1.50 17.12
N PRO A 37 1.94 -0.52 16.34
CA PRO A 37 1.96 0.93 16.63
C PRO A 37 0.56 1.54 16.79
N HIS A 38 0.47 2.84 17.14
CA HIS A 38 -0.80 3.57 17.09
C HIS A 38 -1.14 3.87 15.64
N VAL A 39 -2.15 3.21 15.12
CA VAL A 39 -2.55 3.25 13.71
C VAL A 39 -4.06 3.29 13.56
N SER A 40 -4.54 3.64 12.38
CA SER A 40 -5.95 3.64 12.00
C SER A 40 -6.27 2.51 11.02
N ILE A 41 -7.54 2.11 10.92
CA ILE A 41 -7.99 1.12 9.92
C ILE A 41 -7.68 1.64 8.51
N GLY A 42 -7.16 0.76 7.64
CA GLY A 42 -6.74 1.07 6.28
C GLY A 42 -5.33 1.67 6.18
N GLU A 43 -4.65 1.87 7.30
CA GLU A 43 -3.27 2.36 7.31
C GLU A 43 -2.30 1.25 6.91
N LEU A 44 -1.26 1.63 6.15
CA LEU A 44 -0.21 0.74 5.72
C LEU A 44 0.85 0.59 6.82
N CYS A 45 1.22 -0.65 7.10
CA CYS A 45 2.33 -1.01 7.97
C CYS A 45 3.33 -1.89 7.22
N TYR A 46 4.55 -1.93 7.69
CA TYR A 46 5.57 -2.86 7.22
C TYR A 46 5.96 -3.83 8.33
N VAL A 47 5.87 -5.12 8.05
CA VAL A 47 6.28 -6.18 8.98
C VAL A 47 7.65 -6.67 8.60
N CYS A 48 8.63 -6.49 9.49
CA CYS A 48 10.00 -6.90 9.28
C CYS A 48 10.13 -8.42 9.52
N SER A 49 10.66 -9.13 8.54
CA SER A 49 11.00 -10.55 8.68
C SER A 49 12.15 -10.75 9.69
N ARG A 50 12.24 -11.95 10.27
CA ARG A 50 13.39 -12.36 11.08
C ARG A 50 14.60 -12.74 10.24
N PHE A 51 14.38 -13.03 8.97
CA PHE A 51 15.46 -13.42 8.07
C PHE A 51 16.16 -12.17 7.53
N GLU A 52 17.47 -12.20 7.57
CA GLU A 52 18.29 -11.20 6.89
C GLU A 52 18.08 -11.33 5.38
N ASN A 53 18.00 -10.22 4.67
CA ASN A 53 17.74 -10.10 3.22
C ASN A 53 16.30 -10.36 2.75
N VAL A 54 15.31 -10.43 3.63
CA VAL A 54 13.89 -10.38 3.26
C VAL A 54 13.39 -8.95 3.44
N GLU A 55 12.85 -8.37 2.37
CA GLU A 55 12.27 -7.04 2.44
C GLU A 55 11.05 -7.01 3.39
N PRO A 56 10.83 -5.88 4.09
CA PRO A 56 9.66 -5.72 4.94
C PRO A 56 8.37 -5.93 4.15
N ILE A 57 7.48 -6.76 4.69
CA ILE A 57 6.23 -7.13 4.02
C ILE A 57 5.18 -6.07 4.30
N PRO A 58 4.59 -5.45 3.26
CA PRO A 58 3.50 -4.50 3.45
C PRO A 58 2.27 -5.22 4.00
N ALA A 59 1.58 -4.58 4.93
CA ALA A 59 0.36 -5.10 5.54
C ALA A 59 -0.62 -3.95 5.81
N GLU A 60 -1.90 -4.18 5.60
CA GLU A 60 -2.97 -3.22 5.86
C GLU A 60 -3.60 -3.47 7.24
N VAL A 61 -3.89 -2.39 7.97
CA VAL A 61 -4.64 -2.47 9.23
C VAL A 61 -6.10 -2.75 8.93
N VAL A 62 -6.57 -3.95 9.29
CA VAL A 62 -7.95 -4.39 9.05
C VAL A 62 -8.86 -4.28 10.27
N GLY A 63 -8.29 -4.09 11.45
CA GLY A 63 -9.08 -3.93 12.66
C GLY A 63 -8.26 -3.98 13.95
N PHE A 64 -9.00 -4.06 15.06
CA PHE A 64 -8.43 -4.12 16.40
C PHE A 64 -9.14 -5.20 17.22
N ARG A 65 -8.41 -5.90 18.08
CA ARG A 65 -8.93 -6.89 18.98
C ARG A 65 -8.17 -6.88 20.30
N GLU A 66 -8.88 -6.70 21.41
CA GLU A 66 -8.29 -6.75 22.77
C GLU A 66 -7.05 -5.84 22.95
N GLY A 67 -7.05 -4.68 22.29
CA GLY A 67 -5.92 -3.73 22.31
C GLY A 67 -4.77 -4.08 21.37
N ASN A 68 -4.88 -5.16 20.59
CA ASN A 68 -3.95 -5.49 19.51
C ASN A 68 -4.46 -4.95 18.17
N VAL A 69 -3.54 -4.65 17.28
CA VAL A 69 -3.79 -4.29 15.89
C VAL A 69 -3.82 -5.57 15.06
N LEU A 70 -4.82 -5.69 14.20
CA LEU A 70 -4.94 -6.77 13.22
C LEU A 70 -4.47 -6.29 11.87
N LEU A 71 -3.48 -6.97 11.31
CA LEU A 71 -2.88 -6.66 10.03
C LEU A 71 -3.15 -7.78 9.03
N MET A 72 -3.49 -7.41 7.80
CA MET A 72 -3.56 -8.32 6.66
C MET A 72 -2.33 -8.09 5.77
N PRO A 73 -1.40 -9.05 5.68
CA PRO A 73 -0.21 -8.92 4.85
C PRO A 73 -0.57 -8.91 3.36
N ILE A 74 0.17 -8.14 2.59
CA ILE A 74 0.07 -8.03 1.14
C ILE A 74 1.32 -8.70 0.56
N GLY A 75 1.27 -10.02 0.38
CA GLY A 75 2.39 -10.84 -0.07
C GLY A 75 2.59 -12.07 0.80
N GLU A 76 3.72 -12.74 0.60
CA GLU A 76 4.08 -13.94 1.34
C GLU A 76 4.59 -13.61 2.73
N MET A 77 4.21 -14.42 3.73
CA MET A 77 4.56 -14.21 5.14
C MET A 77 5.83 -14.96 5.55
N GLU A 78 6.83 -15.01 4.67
CA GLU A 78 8.06 -15.72 4.98
C GLU A 78 8.84 -15.08 6.13
N GLY A 79 9.18 -15.87 7.14
CA GLY A 79 9.94 -15.42 8.30
C GLY A 79 9.19 -14.51 9.28
N ILE A 80 7.87 -14.37 9.14
CA ILE A 80 7.05 -13.64 10.12
C ILE A 80 6.67 -14.54 11.29
N GLY A 81 6.82 -14.00 12.49
CA GLY A 81 6.46 -14.69 13.72
C GLY A 81 6.45 -13.76 14.93
N PRO A 82 6.07 -14.27 16.11
CA PRO A 82 6.03 -13.45 17.33
C PRO A 82 7.36 -12.75 17.60
N GLY A 83 7.30 -11.45 17.90
CA GLY A 83 8.46 -10.60 18.15
C GLY A 83 9.04 -9.88 16.93
N CYS A 84 8.56 -10.18 15.70
CA CYS A 84 8.87 -9.38 14.52
C CYS A 84 8.42 -7.93 14.71
N GLU A 85 9.20 -6.98 14.20
CA GLU A 85 8.88 -5.56 14.27
C GLU A 85 7.82 -5.20 13.25
N VAL A 86 6.90 -4.33 13.65
CA VAL A 86 5.87 -3.72 12.79
C VAL A 86 6.07 -2.24 12.80
N ILE A 87 6.24 -1.61 11.64
CA ILE A 87 6.49 -0.18 11.49
C ILE A 87 5.29 0.42 10.75
N SER A 88 4.66 1.47 11.32
CA SER A 88 3.63 2.24 10.62
C SER A 88 4.24 3.07 9.50
N ALA A 89 3.60 3.08 8.34
CA ALA A 89 3.96 3.97 7.24
C ALA A 89 3.29 5.35 7.36
N GLN A 90 2.43 5.56 8.36
CA GLN A 90 1.67 6.80 8.60
C GLN A 90 0.89 7.28 7.36
N ARG A 91 0.51 6.36 6.49
CA ARG A 91 -0.23 6.63 5.25
C ARG A 91 -1.12 5.44 4.90
N VAL A 92 -2.16 5.72 4.13
CA VAL A 92 -2.99 4.67 3.51
C VAL A 92 -2.33 4.13 2.25
N LEU A 93 -2.77 2.95 1.83
CA LEU A 93 -2.29 2.36 0.57
C LEU A 93 -2.75 3.21 -0.61
N LYS A 94 -1.79 3.58 -1.46
CA LYS A 94 -1.99 4.40 -2.66
C LYS A 94 -1.43 3.70 -3.88
N VAL A 95 -1.99 4.01 -5.03
CA VAL A 95 -1.51 3.53 -6.33
C VAL A 95 -1.02 4.71 -7.16
N LYS A 96 0.08 4.52 -7.86
CA LYS A 96 0.62 5.48 -8.83
C LYS A 96 -0.31 5.51 -10.04
N VAL A 97 -0.70 6.70 -10.47
CA VAL A 97 -1.59 6.92 -11.61
C VAL A 97 -1.02 7.92 -12.60
N GLY A 98 -1.41 7.78 -13.86
CA GLY A 98 -1.01 8.71 -14.91
C GLY A 98 -1.07 8.09 -16.29
N PRO A 99 -0.92 8.91 -17.35
CA PRO A 99 -0.89 8.45 -18.74
C PRO A 99 0.19 7.39 -19.03
N GLN A 100 1.23 7.34 -18.19
CA GLN A 100 2.35 6.39 -18.29
C GLN A 100 1.92 4.93 -18.01
N LEU A 101 0.72 4.72 -17.46
CA LEU A 101 0.15 3.38 -17.26
C LEU A 101 -0.41 2.76 -18.54
N LEU A 102 -0.70 3.57 -19.55
CA LEU A 102 -1.27 3.08 -20.81
C LEU A 102 -0.29 2.14 -21.52
N GLY A 103 -0.76 0.92 -21.83
CA GLY A 103 0.06 -0.11 -22.50
C GLY A 103 1.11 -0.77 -21.58
N ARG A 104 0.99 -0.62 -20.26
CA ARG A 104 1.80 -1.30 -19.25
C ARG A 104 1.04 -2.52 -18.70
N VAL A 105 1.81 -3.51 -18.25
CA VAL A 105 1.30 -4.67 -17.50
C VAL A 105 1.84 -4.59 -16.09
N LEU A 106 0.94 -4.59 -15.12
CA LEU A 106 1.25 -4.43 -13.69
C LEU A 106 0.79 -5.67 -12.94
N ASP A 107 1.42 -5.92 -11.81
CA ASP A 107 0.96 -6.90 -10.83
C ASP A 107 -0.16 -6.33 -9.94
N GLY A 108 -0.62 -7.12 -8.97
CA GLY A 108 -1.68 -6.72 -8.03
C GLY A 108 -1.29 -5.59 -7.07
N LEU A 109 -0.02 -5.24 -6.98
CA LEU A 109 0.51 -4.15 -6.16
C LEU A 109 0.84 -2.89 -6.98
N GLY A 110 0.64 -2.95 -8.31
CA GLY A 110 0.92 -1.86 -9.22
C GLY A 110 2.39 -1.77 -9.66
N GLU A 111 3.20 -2.82 -9.42
CA GLU A 111 4.57 -2.86 -9.91
C GLU A 111 4.63 -3.45 -11.34
N PRO A 112 5.51 -2.91 -12.21
CA PRO A 112 5.58 -3.33 -13.61
C PRO A 112 6.16 -4.74 -13.73
N MET A 113 5.44 -5.61 -14.45
CA MET A 113 5.88 -6.96 -14.81
C MET A 113 6.12 -7.15 -16.33
N ASP A 114 6.10 -6.07 -17.10
CA ASP A 114 6.24 -6.08 -18.56
C ASP A 114 7.68 -5.88 -19.06
N GLY A 115 8.66 -5.80 -18.17
CA GLY A 115 10.07 -5.58 -18.52
C GLY A 115 10.41 -4.20 -19.11
N LYS A 116 9.45 -3.26 -19.13
CA LYS A 116 9.63 -1.91 -19.73
C LYS A 116 10.18 -0.87 -18.76
N GLY A 117 10.74 -1.31 -17.62
CA GLY A 117 11.31 -0.42 -16.62
C GLY A 117 10.29 0.20 -15.66
N PRO A 118 10.73 1.05 -14.72
CA PRO A 118 9.91 1.59 -13.65
C PRO A 118 8.83 2.55 -14.17
N LEU A 119 7.75 2.69 -13.37
CA LEU A 119 6.69 3.66 -13.62
C LEU A 119 7.14 5.05 -13.14
N LEU A 120 7.11 6.03 -14.06
CA LEU A 120 7.45 7.43 -13.78
C LEU A 120 6.19 8.29 -13.54
N CYS A 121 5.18 7.72 -12.90
CA CYS A 121 3.97 8.46 -12.52
C CYS A 121 4.28 9.42 -11.36
N LYS A 122 3.75 10.65 -11.47
CA LYS A 122 3.92 11.69 -10.44
C LYS A 122 2.74 11.80 -9.50
N GLU A 123 1.59 11.26 -9.89
CA GLU A 123 0.35 11.32 -9.14
C GLU A 123 0.10 9.99 -8.43
N GLU A 124 -0.51 10.08 -7.25
CA GLU A 124 -0.93 8.92 -6.45
C GLU A 124 -2.38 9.07 -6.06
N TYR A 125 -3.14 7.97 -6.16
CA TYR A 125 -4.52 7.89 -5.70
C TYR A 125 -4.66 6.90 -4.54
N PRO A 126 -5.44 7.22 -3.49
CA PRO A 126 -5.76 6.25 -2.45
C PRO A 126 -6.62 5.13 -3.04
N LEU A 127 -6.35 3.87 -2.65
CA LEU A 127 -7.17 2.73 -3.08
C LEU A 127 -8.62 2.84 -2.58
N GLN A 128 -8.80 3.36 -1.37
CA GLN A 128 -10.11 3.63 -0.80
C GLN A 128 -10.45 5.11 -1.02
N ALA A 129 -11.13 5.39 -2.12
CA ALA A 129 -11.66 6.71 -2.43
C ALA A 129 -13.18 6.69 -2.43
N ALA A 130 -13.81 7.76 -1.94
CA ALA A 130 -15.25 7.92 -2.04
C ALA A 130 -15.66 8.05 -3.53
N PRO A 131 -16.69 7.33 -3.98
CA PRO A 131 -17.18 7.50 -5.35
C PRO A 131 -17.76 8.90 -5.54
N PRO A 132 -17.71 9.46 -6.77
CA PRO A 132 -18.32 10.76 -7.05
C PRO A 132 -19.82 10.71 -6.77
N PRO A 133 -20.41 11.81 -6.25
CA PRO A 133 -21.86 11.91 -6.01
C PRO A 133 -22.67 11.58 -7.28
N PRO A 134 -23.85 10.96 -7.15
CA PRO A 134 -24.65 10.56 -8.31
C PRO A 134 -25.00 11.70 -9.28
N LEU A 135 -25.15 12.93 -8.77
CA LEU A 135 -25.47 14.11 -9.59
C LEU A 135 -24.26 14.64 -10.38
N GLU A 136 -23.05 14.33 -9.95
CA GLU A 136 -21.81 14.74 -10.63
C GLU A 136 -21.34 13.71 -11.66
N ARG A 137 -21.93 12.50 -11.65
CA ARG A 137 -21.57 11.45 -12.61
C ARG A 137 -22.10 11.82 -14.00
N PRO A 138 -21.23 11.87 -15.01
CA PRO A 138 -21.68 12.01 -16.39
C PRO A 138 -22.56 10.81 -16.79
N ARG A 139 -23.56 11.05 -17.63
CA ARG A 139 -24.35 9.94 -18.20
C ARG A 139 -23.46 9.06 -19.05
N ILE A 140 -23.56 7.75 -18.85
CA ILE A 140 -22.86 6.76 -19.69
C ILE A 140 -23.47 6.85 -21.10
N LYS A 141 -22.65 7.17 -22.09
CA LYS A 141 -23.03 7.26 -23.50
C LYS A 141 -22.48 6.09 -24.32
N ASP A 142 -21.27 5.66 -23.96
CA ASP A 142 -20.55 4.62 -24.65
C ASP A 142 -20.31 3.44 -23.71
N SER A 143 -20.47 2.21 -24.22
CA SER A 143 -20.18 0.99 -23.48
C SER A 143 -18.67 0.75 -23.42
N LEU A 144 -18.16 0.34 -22.27
CA LEU A 144 -16.77 -0.06 -22.07
C LEU A 144 -16.64 -1.58 -22.21
N TYR A 145 -15.96 -2.03 -23.26
CA TYR A 145 -15.63 -3.43 -23.45
C TYR A 145 -14.27 -3.74 -22.82
N VAL A 146 -14.23 -4.71 -21.93
CA VAL A 146 -13.00 -5.15 -21.26
C VAL A 146 -12.42 -6.43 -21.87
N GLY A 147 -13.12 -7.07 -22.82
CA GLY A 147 -12.68 -8.28 -23.50
C GLY A 147 -12.93 -9.57 -22.70
N VAL A 148 -13.59 -9.50 -21.56
CA VAL A 148 -13.96 -10.65 -20.73
C VAL A 148 -15.45 -10.93 -20.91
N ARG A 149 -15.80 -12.06 -21.54
CA ARG A 149 -17.21 -12.41 -21.89
C ARG A 149 -18.18 -12.33 -20.72
N ALA A 150 -17.75 -12.74 -19.52
CA ALA A 150 -18.59 -12.72 -18.33
C ALA A 150 -18.90 -11.29 -17.90
N ILE A 151 -17.95 -10.36 -18.04
CA ILE A 151 -18.14 -8.94 -17.70
C ILE A 151 -18.96 -8.27 -18.81
N ASP A 152 -18.52 -8.39 -20.06
CA ASP A 152 -19.15 -7.71 -21.21
C ASP A 152 -20.58 -8.18 -21.52
N GLY A 153 -20.92 -9.42 -21.14
CA GLY A 153 -22.21 -10.01 -21.45
C GLY A 153 -23.20 -10.16 -20.29
N LEU A 154 -22.73 -10.10 -19.04
CA LEU A 154 -23.55 -10.37 -17.85
C LEU A 154 -23.60 -9.23 -16.84
N ILE A 155 -22.62 -8.33 -16.86
CA ILE A 155 -22.54 -7.20 -15.94
C ILE A 155 -22.72 -5.92 -16.76
N THR A 156 -23.95 -5.46 -16.87
CA THR A 156 -24.32 -4.21 -17.57
C THR A 156 -24.56 -3.09 -16.58
#